data_aa589093c9abe2877b588aa687c3fc92
#
_entry.id   aa589093c9abe2877b588aa687c3fc92
#
_cell.length_a   1.000
_cell.length_b   1.000
_cell.length_c   1.000
_cell.angle_alpha   90.00
_cell.angle_beta   90.00
_cell.angle_gamma   90.00
#
_symmetry.space_group_name_H-M   'P 1'
#
loop_
_entity.id
_entity.type
_entity.pdbx_description
1 polymer ?
#
loop_
_entity_poly.entity_id
_entity_poly.type
_entity_poly.pdbx_seq_one_letter_code
_entity_poly.pdbx_strand_id
1 'polypeptide(L)'
;KLAIDSAKGDWILQLDADEVITPDISDEIKSLLSTWHLAPSTPNGYWLPRKNYFLGRFLEKGGQYPDYTMRLYRNGKGNLPAQDVHEQAVVEGEVGYLKNPMLHYGTPDLENYLVRNNKYTSLMAEQMAENNLPLNIFSALNHLVILPLKEFLWIYFRHRGYVDGFPGFVFALFSGLRF
;
A
#
# COMPACT_ATOMS: atom_id res chain seq x y z
N LYS A 1 12.16 13.40 -4.30
CA LYS A 1 11.92 14.76 -4.84
C LYS A 1 12.95 15.11 -5.92
N LEU A 2 14.25 15.08 -5.64
CA LEU A 2 15.31 15.44 -6.61
C LEU A 2 15.19 14.68 -7.95
N ALA A 3 14.89 13.37 -7.93
CA ALA A 3 14.72 12.58 -9.14
C ALA A 3 13.52 13.03 -9.97
N ILE A 4 12.40 13.36 -9.32
CA ILE A 4 11.19 13.87 -9.97
C ILE A 4 11.47 15.23 -10.61
N ASP A 5 12.11 16.15 -9.88
CA ASP A 5 12.47 17.49 -10.36
C ASP A 5 13.45 17.44 -11.55
N SER A 6 14.21 16.34 -11.69
CA SER A 6 15.16 16.12 -12.78
C SER A 6 14.58 15.40 -13.99
N ALA A 7 13.36 14.90 -13.90
CA ALA A 7 12.70 14.17 -14.98
C ALA A 7 12.38 15.10 -16.16
N LYS A 8 12.70 14.66 -17.41
CA LYS A 8 12.53 15.43 -18.64
C LYS A 8 11.41 14.92 -19.55
N GLY A 9 10.86 13.73 -19.24
CA GLY A 9 9.77 13.14 -20.01
C GLY A 9 8.43 13.82 -19.70
N ASP A 10 7.45 13.62 -20.57
CA ASP A 10 6.07 14.13 -20.37
C ASP A 10 5.35 13.42 -19.22
N TRP A 11 5.74 12.16 -18.95
CA TRP A 11 5.20 11.33 -17.89
C TRP A 11 6.30 10.82 -16.97
N ILE A 12 5.98 10.68 -15.70
CA ILE A 12 6.84 10.14 -14.66
C ILE A 12 6.22 8.83 -14.17
N LEU A 13 6.99 7.74 -14.24
CA LEU A 13 6.70 6.50 -13.56
C LEU A 13 7.61 6.41 -12.33
N GLN A 14 7.04 6.63 -11.16
CA GLN A 14 7.75 6.54 -9.90
C GLN A 14 7.70 5.11 -9.38
N LEU A 15 8.86 4.50 -9.12
CA LEU A 15 8.96 3.16 -8.57
C LEU A 15 9.90 3.15 -7.37
N ASP A 16 9.54 2.36 -6.37
CA ASP A 16 10.42 2.02 -5.26
C ASP A 16 11.36 0.86 -5.67
N ALA A 17 12.46 0.70 -4.98
CA ALA A 17 13.50 -0.29 -5.33
C ALA A 17 13.01 -1.76 -5.24
N ASP A 18 11.94 -1.99 -4.53
CA ASP A 18 11.30 -3.30 -4.32
C ASP A 18 10.01 -3.48 -5.14
N GLU A 19 9.73 -2.57 -6.09
CA GLU A 19 8.62 -2.65 -7.03
C GLU A 19 9.06 -3.07 -8.42
N VAL A 20 8.25 -3.91 -9.08
CA VAL A 20 8.55 -4.45 -10.41
C VAL A 20 7.34 -4.25 -11.34
N ILE A 21 7.60 -3.67 -12.49
CA ILE A 21 6.63 -3.54 -13.59
C ILE A 21 6.58 -4.85 -14.36
N THR A 22 5.40 -5.48 -14.40
CA THR A 22 5.17 -6.69 -15.22
C THR A 22 5.03 -6.33 -16.70
N PRO A 23 5.21 -7.29 -17.63
CA PRO A 23 4.94 -7.05 -19.05
C PRO A 23 3.53 -6.51 -19.32
N ASP A 24 2.52 -7.08 -18.65
CA ASP A 24 1.11 -6.70 -18.86
C ASP A 24 0.84 -5.24 -18.50
N ILE A 25 1.31 -4.76 -17.35
CA ILE A 25 1.15 -3.35 -16.97
C ILE A 25 2.03 -2.43 -17.84
N SER A 26 3.21 -2.90 -18.27
CA SER A 26 4.07 -2.15 -19.19
C SER A 26 3.35 -1.89 -20.52
N ASP A 27 2.69 -2.90 -21.07
CA ASP A 27 1.96 -2.78 -22.34
C ASP A 27 0.68 -1.94 -22.17
N GLU A 28 -0.02 -2.04 -21.02
CA GLU A 28 -1.13 -1.15 -20.69
C GLU A 28 -0.67 0.32 -20.63
N ILE A 29 0.45 0.61 -19.97
CA ILE A 29 1.01 1.96 -19.88
C ILE A 29 1.40 2.48 -21.27
N LYS A 30 2.12 1.68 -22.08
CA LYS A 30 2.50 2.09 -23.44
C LYS A 30 1.30 2.37 -24.32
N SER A 31 0.28 1.52 -24.28
CA SER A 31 -0.98 1.71 -25.01
C SER A 31 -1.65 3.01 -24.62
N LEU A 32 -1.77 3.27 -23.31
CA LEU A 32 -2.33 4.49 -22.77
C LEU A 32 -1.53 5.72 -23.20
N LEU A 33 -0.20 5.66 -23.08
CA LEU A 33 0.67 6.79 -23.43
C LEU A 33 0.78 7.03 -24.94
N SER A 34 0.45 6.07 -25.79
CA SER A 34 0.41 6.28 -27.26
C SER A 34 -0.77 7.15 -27.70
N THR A 35 -1.81 7.24 -26.91
CA THR A 35 -3.07 7.93 -27.24
C THR A 35 -3.42 9.11 -26.33
N TRP A 36 -2.66 9.36 -25.28
CA TRP A 36 -2.98 10.35 -24.24
C TRP A 36 -3.20 11.79 -24.79
N HIS A 37 -2.51 12.15 -25.86
CA HIS A 37 -2.60 13.48 -26.50
C HIS A 37 -3.80 13.63 -27.43
N LEU A 38 -4.51 12.54 -27.72
CA LEU A 38 -5.64 12.52 -28.66
C LEU A 38 -6.98 12.80 -27.97
N ALA A 39 -7.06 12.63 -26.65
CA ALA A 39 -8.28 12.80 -25.88
C ALA A 39 -8.27 14.13 -25.09
N PRO A 40 -9.30 14.96 -25.20
CA PRO A 40 -9.35 16.27 -24.53
C PRO A 40 -9.41 16.16 -22.99
N SER A 41 -9.80 15.02 -22.44
CA SER A 41 -9.93 14.77 -20.99
C SER A 41 -9.09 13.58 -20.51
N THR A 42 -7.81 13.53 -20.89
CA THR A 42 -6.92 12.48 -20.39
C THR A 42 -6.53 12.75 -18.93
N PRO A 43 -6.67 11.78 -18.02
CA PRO A 43 -6.22 11.92 -16.64
C PRO A 43 -4.76 12.36 -16.52
N ASN A 44 -4.47 13.15 -15.49
CA ASN A 44 -3.12 13.63 -15.21
C ASN A 44 -2.30 12.63 -14.39
N GLY A 45 -2.93 11.57 -13.88
CA GLY A 45 -2.25 10.50 -13.17
C GLY A 45 -3.07 9.22 -13.11
N TYR A 46 -2.40 8.13 -12.76
CA TYR A 46 -2.99 6.81 -12.69
C TYR A 46 -2.56 6.07 -11.44
N TRP A 47 -3.55 5.52 -10.77
CA TRP A 47 -3.37 4.56 -9.69
C TRP A 47 -3.04 3.19 -10.26
N LEU A 48 -1.94 2.60 -9.80
CA LEU A 48 -1.52 1.25 -10.18
C LEU A 48 -1.90 0.29 -9.08
N PRO A 49 -2.59 -0.83 -9.40
CA PRO A 49 -2.84 -1.87 -8.42
C PRO A 49 -1.55 -2.61 -8.11
N ARG A 50 -1.21 -2.74 -6.83
CA ARG A 50 0.01 -3.35 -6.35
C ARG A 50 -0.30 -4.71 -5.72
N LYS A 51 0.44 -5.76 -6.12
CA LYS A 51 0.42 -7.08 -5.49
C LYS A 51 1.58 -7.19 -4.50
N ASN A 52 1.27 -7.34 -3.24
CA ASN A 52 2.23 -7.44 -2.16
C ASN A 52 2.70 -8.88 -1.95
N TYR A 53 4.01 -9.12 -2.07
CA TYR A 53 4.63 -10.41 -1.79
C TYR A 53 4.80 -10.62 -0.29
N PHE A 54 4.39 -11.79 0.20
CA PHE A 54 4.52 -12.15 1.60
C PHE A 54 4.65 -13.67 1.77
N LEU A 55 5.69 -14.12 2.46
CA LEU A 55 5.95 -15.52 2.79
C LEU A 55 5.75 -16.50 1.61
N GLY A 56 6.39 -16.22 0.50
CA GLY A 56 6.44 -17.14 -0.64
C GLY A 56 5.33 -16.94 -1.68
N ARG A 57 4.41 -15.99 -1.51
CA ARG A 57 3.35 -15.71 -2.49
C ARG A 57 2.91 -14.24 -2.53
N PHE A 58 2.23 -13.86 -3.58
CA PHE A 58 1.51 -12.57 -3.61
C PHE A 58 0.13 -12.73 -2.96
N LEU A 59 -0.17 -11.86 -1.99
CA LEU A 59 -1.46 -11.87 -1.33
C LEU A 59 -2.55 -11.30 -2.27
N GLU A 60 -3.64 -12.03 -2.39
CA GLU A 60 -4.77 -11.65 -3.26
C GLU A 60 -6.00 -11.20 -2.47
N LYS A 61 -6.05 -11.53 -1.19
CA LYS A 61 -7.16 -11.25 -0.28
C LYS A 61 -6.66 -10.62 1.01
N GLY A 62 -7.46 -10.66 2.07
CA GLY A 62 -7.10 -10.04 3.33
C GLY A 62 -6.98 -8.52 3.26
N GLY A 63 -7.58 -7.84 2.29
CA GLY A 63 -7.43 -6.40 2.07
C GLY A 63 -6.09 -5.99 1.45
N GLN A 64 -5.29 -6.96 0.97
CA GLN A 64 -3.96 -6.71 0.42
C GLN A 64 -3.94 -6.48 -1.08
N TYR A 65 -5.02 -6.81 -1.79
CA TYR A 65 -5.15 -6.56 -3.22
C TYR A 65 -6.61 -6.25 -3.58
N PRO A 66 -6.84 -5.26 -4.46
CA PRO A 66 -5.86 -4.32 -5.01
C PRO A 66 -5.41 -3.26 -3.98
N ASP A 67 -4.10 -3.07 -3.88
CA ASP A 67 -3.48 -2.00 -3.10
C ASP A 67 -3.05 -0.90 -4.08
N TYR A 68 -3.90 0.11 -4.25
CA TYR A 68 -3.66 1.15 -5.25
C TYR A 68 -2.65 2.19 -4.77
N THR A 69 -1.62 2.42 -5.60
CA THR A 69 -0.61 3.46 -5.37
C THR A 69 -0.51 4.41 -6.56
N MET A 70 -0.35 5.71 -6.31
CA MET A 70 -0.16 6.72 -7.34
C MET A 70 1.29 6.65 -7.83
N ARG A 71 1.50 6.04 -9.00
CA ARG A 71 2.84 5.79 -9.53
C ARG A 71 3.09 6.35 -10.93
N LEU A 72 2.06 6.62 -11.71
CA LEU A 72 2.19 7.18 -13.06
C LEU A 72 1.46 8.53 -13.10
N TYR A 73 2.17 9.61 -13.47
CA TYR A 73 1.57 10.95 -13.57
C TYR A 73 2.32 11.84 -14.54
N ARG A 74 1.62 12.86 -15.06
CA ARG A 74 2.20 13.86 -15.96
C ARG A 74 3.24 14.69 -15.22
N ASN A 75 4.35 14.94 -15.90
CA ASN A 75 5.39 15.82 -15.39
C ASN A 75 4.82 17.23 -15.16
N GLY A 76 5.12 17.80 -14.00
CA GLY A 76 4.59 19.10 -13.56
C GLY A 76 3.15 19.06 -13.02
N LYS A 77 2.47 17.87 -12.99
CA LYS A 77 1.13 17.69 -12.41
C LYS A 77 1.09 16.87 -11.15
N GLY A 78 2.18 16.17 -10.83
CA GLY A 78 2.34 15.41 -9.58
C GLY A 78 3.37 16.05 -8.66
N ASN A 79 3.10 16.04 -7.36
CA ASN A 79 4.00 16.53 -6.31
C ASN A 79 4.06 15.54 -5.15
N LEU A 80 5.26 15.38 -4.55
CA LEU A 80 5.44 14.70 -3.28
C LEU A 80 5.43 15.76 -2.16
N PRO A 81 4.47 15.71 -1.22
CA PRO A 81 4.33 16.72 -0.17
C PRO A 81 5.54 16.86 0.77
N ALA A 82 6.43 15.86 0.83
CA ALA A 82 7.62 15.79 1.68
C ALA A 82 7.32 15.86 3.19
N GLN A 83 6.21 15.23 3.59
CA GLN A 83 5.74 15.22 4.97
C GLN A 83 5.96 13.87 5.67
N ASP A 84 6.07 12.77 4.92
CA ASP A 84 6.15 11.42 5.51
C ASP A 84 6.99 10.45 4.66
N VAL A 85 7.45 9.35 5.28
CA VAL A 85 8.32 8.33 4.64
C VAL A 85 7.53 7.47 3.62
N HIS A 86 6.21 7.44 3.70
CA HIS A 86 5.31 6.67 2.83
C HIS A 86 4.44 7.54 1.92
N GLU A 87 5.00 8.65 1.46
CA GLU A 87 4.25 9.60 0.65
C GLU A 87 3.84 9.03 -0.70
N GLN A 88 2.59 9.27 -1.02
CA GLN A 88 2.09 9.09 -2.38
C GLN A 88 2.08 10.44 -3.10
N ALA A 89 2.34 10.41 -4.40
CA ALA A 89 2.25 11.62 -5.20
C ALA A 89 0.80 12.15 -5.18
N VAL A 90 0.67 13.44 -4.94
CA VAL A 90 -0.60 14.17 -5.09
C VAL A 90 -0.64 14.75 -6.50
N VAL A 91 -1.67 14.39 -7.26
CA VAL A 91 -1.81 14.78 -8.66
C VAL A 91 -2.96 15.79 -8.82
N GLU A 92 -2.68 16.87 -9.52
CA GLU A 92 -3.69 17.89 -9.84
C GLU A 92 -4.60 17.45 -11.00
N GLY A 93 -5.91 17.53 -10.81
CA GLY A 93 -6.92 17.24 -11.81
C GLY A 93 -7.40 15.79 -11.79
N GLU A 94 -7.91 15.31 -12.93
CA GLU A 94 -8.46 13.94 -13.02
C GLU A 94 -7.39 12.87 -12.92
N VAL A 95 -7.74 11.76 -12.25
CA VAL A 95 -6.89 10.58 -12.12
C VAL A 95 -7.66 9.33 -12.54
N GLY A 96 -6.96 8.40 -13.17
CA GLY A 96 -7.48 7.11 -13.60
C GLY A 96 -6.92 5.93 -12.80
N TYR A 97 -7.32 4.72 -13.20
CA TYR A 97 -6.86 3.47 -12.60
C TYR A 97 -6.41 2.52 -13.70
N LEU A 98 -5.23 1.93 -13.53
CA LEU A 98 -4.78 0.81 -14.35
C LEU A 98 -5.38 -0.50 -13.84
N LYS A 99 -5.42 -1.51 -14.71
CA LYS A 99 -6.02 -2.81 -14.42
C LYS A 99 -4.99 -3.86 -14.05
N ASN A 100 -3.85 -3.84 -14.75
CA ASN A 100 -2.79 -4.81 -14.56
C ASN A 100 -1.93 -4.46 -13.34
N PRO A 101 -1.54 -5.44 -12.50
CA PRO A 101 -0.79 -5.16 -11.29
C PRO A 101 0.70 -4.98 -11.54
N MET A 102 1.32 -4.14 -10.74
CA MET A 102 2.75 -4.20 -10.46
C MET A 102 3.01 -5.11 -9.26
N LEU A 103 4.22 -5.65 -9.15
CA LEU A 103 4.65 -6.51 -8.06
C LEU A 103 5.46 -5.72 -7.04
N HIS A 104 5.26 -6.03 -5.75
CA HIS A 104 5.97 -5.39 -4.66
C HIS A 104 6.52 -6.42 -3.67
N TYR A 105 7.83 -6.41 -3.50
CA TYR A 105 8.59 -7.34 -2.65
C TYR A 105 8.99 -6.73 -1.30
N GLY A 106 8.19 -5.83 -0.78
CA GLY A 106 8.49 -5.02 0.41
C GLY A 106 8.63 -5.80 1.72
N THR A 107 8.24 -7.08 1.75
CA THR A 107 8.36 -7.93 2.95
C THR A 107 8.85 -9.33 2.55
N PRO A 108 10.17 -9.51 2.37
CA PRO A 108 10.73 -10.75 1.83
C PRO A 108 10.58 -11.94 2.78
N ASP A 109 10.60 -11.71 4.09
CA ASP A 109 10.59 -12.76 5.12
C ASP A 109 9.83 -12.35 6.38
N LEU A 110 9.63 -13.33 7.28
CA LEU A 110 8.91 -13.14 8.53
C LEU A 110 9.68 -12.23 9.52
N GLU A 111 11.00 -12.30 9.54
CA GLU A 111 11.83 -11.50 10.46
C GLU A 111 11.64 -10.00 10.18
N ASN A 112 11.82 -9.60 8.93
CA ASN A 112 11.60 -8.21 8.50
C ASN A 112 10.16 -7.76 8.77
N TYR A 113 9.19 -8.65 8.57
CA TYR A 113 7.79 -8.37 8.88
C TYR A 113 7.58 -8.09 10.37
N LEU A 114 8.14 -8.94 11.25
CA LEU A 114 8.00 -8.80 12.71
C LEU A 114 8.70 -7.54 13.23
N VAL A 115 9.90 -7.24 12.74
CA VAL A 115 10.62 -6.00 13.09
C VAL A 115 9.78 -4.77 12.73
N ARG A 116 9.20 -4.74 11.53
CA ARG A 116 8.33 -3.65 11.08
C ARG A 116 7.05 -3.58 11.92
N ASN A 117 6.43 -4.73 12.18
CA ASN A 117 5.22 -4.83 12.98
C ASN A 117 5.44 -4.30 14.41
N ASN A 118 6.56 -4.66 15.03
CA ASN A 118 6.95 -4.17 16.35
C ASN A 118 7.12 -2.63 16.37
N LYS A 119 7.71 -2.05 15.32
CA LYS A 119 7.80 -0.59 15.19
C LYS A 119 6.40 0.07 15.15
N TYR A 120 5.46 -0.49 14.38
CA TYR A 120 4.10 0.04 14.34
C TYR A 120 3.37 -0.10 15.69
N THR A 121 3.57 -1.21 16.40
CA THR A 121 3.01 -1.40 17.76
C THR A 121 3.52 -0.33 18.71
N SER A 122 4.83 0.00 18.67
CA SER A 122 5.41 1.05 19.49
C SER A 122 4.81 2.42 19.16
N LEU A 123 4.69 2.77 17.88
CA LEU A 123 4.07 4.02 17.45
C LEU A 123 2.60 4.13 17.89
N MET A 124 1.85 3.04 17.83
CA MET A 124 0.47 3.02 18.33
C MET A 124 0.39 3.22 19.84
N ALA A 125 1.31 2.59 20.59
CA ALA A 125 1.38 2.79 22.04
C ALA A 125 1.70 4.26 22.41
N GLU A 126 2.61 4.91 21.67
CA GLU A 126 2.90 6.33 21.82
C GLU A 126 1.66 7.20 21.55
N GLN A 127 0.94 6.95 20.45
CA GLN A 127 -0.29 7.66 20.12
C GLN A 127 -1.39 7.45 21.17
N MET A 128 -1.51 6.25 21.75
CA MET A 128 -2.45 5.97 22.84
C MET A 128 -2.09 6.76 24.10
N ALA A 129 -0.80 6.87 24.42
CA ALA A 129 -0.32 7.65 25.55
C ALA A 129 -0.60 9.16 25.34
N GLU A 130 -0.33 9.70 24.16
CA GLU A 130 -0.63 11.09 23.82
C GLU A 130 -2.13 11.43 23.91
N ASN A 131 -2.98 10.48 23.52
CA ASN A 131 -4.43 10.62 23.60
C ASN A 131 -5.00 10.37 25.03
N ASN A 132 -4.14 10.21 26.05
CA ASN A 132 -4.51 9.97 27.44
C ASN A 132 -5.49 8.79 27.61
N LEU A 133 -5.25 7.68 26.91
CA LEU A 133 -6.09 6.50 27.00
C LEU A 133 -6.12 6.01 28.48
N PRO A 134 -7.31 5.79 29.09
CA PRO A 134 -7.37 5.38 30.48
C PRO A 134 -6.78 4.00 30.71
N LEU A 135 -5.82 3.90 31.62
CA LEU A 135 -5.16 2.65 32.01
C LEU A 135 -6.05 1.90 33.03
N ASN A 136 -7.07 1.20 32.53
CA ASN A 136 -7.96 0.37 33.35
C ASN A 136 -8.21 -0.99 32.68
N ILE A 137 -8.82 -1.90 33.42
CA ILE A 137 -9.04 -3.27 32.96
C ILE A 137 -9.89 -3.36 31.68
N PHE A 138 -10.84 -2.45 31.50
CA PHE A 138 -11.69 -2.41 30.30
C PHE A 138 -10.89 -1.98 29.08
N SER A 139 -10.04 -0.96 29.21
CA SER A 139 -9.14 -0.53 28.16
C SER A 139 -8.13 -1.63 27.81
N ALA A 140 -7.54 -2.28 28.81
CA ALA A 140 -6.62 -3.40 28.59
C ALA A 140 -7.33 -4.56 27.86
N LEU A 141 -8.51 -4.96 28.29
CA LEU A 141 -9.27 -6.02 27.62
C LEU A 141 -9.62 -5.65 26.16
N ASN A 142 -10.02 -4.41 25.94
CA ASN A 142 -10.34 -3.92 24.60
C ASN A 142 -9.12 -3.99 23.67
N HIS A 143 -7.96 -3.45 24.07
CA HIS A 143 -6.80 -3.33 23.18
C HIS A 143 -5.97 -4.63 23.07
N LEU A 144 -5.93 -5.44 24.12
CA LEU A 144 -5.16 -6.68 24.12
C LEU A 144 -5.96 -7.91 23.65
N VAL A 145 -7.29 -7.83 23.59
CA VAL A 145 -8.12 -8.99 23.24
C VAL A 145 -9.16 -8.65 22.16
N ILE A 146 -10.02 -7.66 22.42
CA ILE A 146 -11.18 -7.41 21.56
C ILE A 146 -10.74 -6.86 20.19
N LEU A 147 -9.93 -5.82 20.16
CA LEU A 147 -9.46 -5.22 18.91
C LEU A 147 -8.58 -6.18 18.11
N PRO A 148 -7.57 -6.87 18.68
CA PRO A 148 -6.82 -7.91 17.98
C PRO A 148 -7.69 -8.99 17.35
N LEU A 149 -8.63 -9.53 18.13
CA LEU A 149 -9.54 -10.56 17.64
C LEU A 149 -10.46 -10.05 16.53
N LYS A 150 -11.02 -8.86 16.70
CA LYS A 150 -11.87 -8.21 15.69
C LYS A 150 -11.12 -8.02 14.38
N GLU A 151 -9.88 -7.50 14.43
CA GLU A 151 -9.05 -7.27 13.25
C GLU A 151 -8.68 -8.58 12.56
N PHE A 152 -8.26 -9.60 13.33
CA PHE A 152 -8.02 -10.94 12.80
C PHE A 152 -9.25 -11.49 12.06
N LEU A 153 -10.43 -11.49 12.70
CA LEU A 153 -11.66 -11.99 12.10
C LEU A 153 -12.05 -11.19 10.86
N TRP A 154 -11.84 -9.88 10.88
CA TRP A 154 -12.11 -8.99 9.76
C TRP A 154 -11.23 -9.32 8.55
N ILE A 155 -9.91 -9.41 8.73
CA ILE A 155 -8.96 -9.71 7.65
C ILE A 155 -9.14 -11.14 7.17
N TYR A 156 -9.20 -12.10 8.09
CA TYR A 156 -9.17 -13.52 7.73
C TYR A 156 -10.50 -14.00 7.13
N PHE A 157 -11.63 -13.65 7.74
CA PHE A 157 -12.94 -14.09 7.26
C PHE A 157 -13.63 -13.07 6.36
N ARG A 158 -13.80 -11.81 6.82
CA ARG A 158 -14.55 -10.82 6.05
C ARG A 158 -13.85 -10.44 4.74
N HIS A 159 -12.54 -10.25 4.77
CA HIS A 159 -11.72 -9.98 3.59
C HIS A 159 -11.13 -11.25 2.95
N ARG A 160 -11.57 -12.42 3.39
CA ARG A 160 -11.23 -13.72 2.79
C ARG A 160 -9.73 -14.03 2.78
N GLY A 161 -8.98 -13.56 3.79
CA GLY A 161 -7.55 -13.82 3.92
C GLY A 161 -7.18 -15.30 3.93
N TYR A 162 -8.13 -16.19 4.31
CA TYR A 162 -7.97 -17.65 4.24
C TYR A 162 -7.68 -18.18 2.82
N VAL A 163 -8.06 -17.45 1.77
CA VAL A 163 -7.78 -17.83 0.37
C VAL A 163 -6.27 -17.82 0.09
N ASP A 164 -5.53 -16.97 0.81
CA ASP A 164 -4.08 -16.90 0.71
C ASP A 164 -3.35 -17.95 1.56
N GLY A 165 -4.10 -18.90 2.16
CA GLY A 165 -3.55 -20.01 2.91
C GLY A 165 -2.76 -19.58 4.15
N PHE A 166 -1.63 -20.25 4.43
CA PHE A 166 -0.80 -19.95 5.60
C PHE A 166 -0.28 -18.51 5.64
N PRO A 167 0.24 -17.92 4.55
CA PRO A 167 0.60 -16.50 4.53
C PRO A 167 -0.55 -15.56 4.89
N GLY A 168 -1.76 -15.82 4.38
CA GLY A 168 -2.94 -15.02 4.73
C GLY A 168 -3.33 -15.15 6.20
N PHE A 169 -3.19 -16.34 6.78
CA PHE A 169 -3.39 -16.55 8.22
C PHE A 169 -2.37 -15.75 9.06
N VAL A 170 -1.08 -15.88 8.73
CA VAL A 170 0.00 -15.17 9.43
C VAL A 170 -0.21 -13.66 9.33
N PHE A 171 -0.52 -13.17 8.13
CA PHE A 171 -0.80 -11.75 7.93
C PHE A 171 -1.97 -11.25 8.79
N ALA A 172 -3.09 -11.98 8.81
CA ALA A 172 -4.26 -11.61 9.61
C ALA A 172 -3.96 -11.63 11.11
N LEU A 173 -3.24 -12.67 11.59
CA LEU A 173 -2.87 -12.82 12.99
C LEU A 173 -2.02 -11.64 13.48
N PHE A 174 -0.92 -11.37 12.79
CA PHE A 174 0.00 -10.31 13.20
C PHE A 174 -0.53 -8.90 12.93
N SER A 175 -1.44 -8.75 11.96
CA SER A 175 -2.17 -7.48 11.79
C SER A 175 -3.09 -7.20 12.99
N GLY A 176 -3.74 -8.23 13.52
CA GLY A 176 -4.52 -8.12 14.75
C GLY A 176 -3.67 -7.75 15.97
N LEU A 177 -2.47 -8.29 16.09
CA LEU A 177 -1.57 -8.07 17.23
C LEU A 177 -0.88 -6.69 17.26
N ARG A 178 -1.21 -5.77 16.37
CA ARG A 178 -0.66 -4.40 16.40
C ARG A 178 -1.27 -3.49 17.46
N PHE A 179 -2.46 -3.83 17.98
CA PHE A 179 -3.22 -3.02 18.93
C PHE A 179 -2.68 -3.12 20.34
#